data_2ac89ea6701061cddb28d6c1835caef0
#
_entry.id   2ac89ea6701061cddb28d6c1835caef0
#
_cell.length_a   1.000
_cell.length_b   1.000
_cell.length_c   1.000
_cell.angle_alpha   90.00
_cell.angle_beta   90.00
_cell.angle_gamma   90.00
#
_symmetry.space_group_name_H-M   'P 1'
#
loop_
_entity.id
_entity.type
_entity.pdbx_description
1 polymer ?
#
loop_
_entity_poly.entity_id
_entity_poly.type
_entity_poly.pdbx_seq_one_letter_code
_entity_poly.pdbx_strand_id
1 'polypeptide(L)'
;VGGGNGESGGDGETPFEREYKDYATGYASVPGLAYENMGWVTEVEGEIPKEMVGTLLRNGPAMYERDGFVKSYLDGDGMVTSIAIKDGKAYFRNKFVRTEHFDKEEELGRYTEPSIFTASDPRKPALFYRLFSDILGGNLARKQNGAYNVLNWGDSLVAVDYKKPYALNPDTLETIGHGACDLSSVMHTSHYRTVTEPDGSRRCVAFLNEVDWRANAGVGTTKAVFYEFDEQGNEVSRRAYDYPASYVHDLIVTENYYILFDCPIKIDFPAVFTKYIFEKSCLSELICEDTERRPLFRIFPRRGDSREVLTAPADYWCYAYHHVNGYEDPEGNVVFDTCTWDKFTLYFTDICNPNGKDNYPRMKLSRFLIDMKKLEAKHYELSDVPCELPITSWDYTGEQYEHMYLSTSVGRTAEGVNGPMQALTKASIKPDSKELYYEEQWVPGDRKFAMEPFFVPRPGGTAEDDGWVVALVHDAAYEKSNFGGRGTEMVIIDAQKFAEGPVARLRLPTYVPFGVHGSWSSKYVAGPPKEDELNRLEAMREKNDDKPVSLGSSAAEPVIYNTPTPQAIGVGVAGLVLGITALSSILP
;
A
#
# COMPACT_ATOMS: atom_id res chain seq x y z
N VAL A 1 21.29 12.01 38.31
CA VAL A 1 21.80 10.96 39.20
C VAL A 1 20.62 10.21 39.74
N GLY A 2 20.36 9.00 39.24
CA GLY A 2 19.29 8.12 39.68
C GLY A 2 19.20 6.92 38.76
N GLY A 3 20.07 5.91 38.94
CA GLY A 3 20.03 4.66 38.20
C GLY A 3 18.79 3.87 38.59
N GLY A 4 17.91 3.62 37.64
CA GLY A 4 16.87 2.62 37.73
C GLY A 4 17.39 1.31 37.13
N ASN A 5 17.54 0.30 37.98
CA ASN A 5 17.84 -1.07 37.59
C ASN A 5 16.66 -1.61 36.78
N GLY A 6 16.85 -1.80 35.48
CA GLY A 6 15.94 -2.55 34.65
C GLY A 6 16.04 -4.04 34.98
N GLU A 7 14.94 -4.64 35.39
CA GLU A 7 14.82 -6.08 35.56
C GLU A 7 15.03 -6.76 34.21
N SER A 8 16.06 -7.58 34.09
CA SER A 8 16.29 -8.47 32.96
C SER A 8 15.25 -9.60 33.00
N GLY A 9 14.21 -9.49 32.18
CA GLY A 9 13.37 -10.63 31.82
C GLY A 9 14.22 -11.68 31.09
N GLY A 10 13.98 -12.95 31.38
CA GLY A 10 14.75 -14.07 30.86
C GLY A 10 14.79 -14.07 29.31
N ASP A 11 15.97 -14.39 28.77
CA ASP A 11 16.43 -14.60 27.40
C ASP A 11 17.23 -13.48 26.71
N GLY A 12 17.62 -12.40 27.40
CA GLY A 12 18.57 -11.43 26.82
C GLY A 12 18.02 -10.54 25.69
N GLU A 13 16.72 -10.61 25.39
CA GLU A 13 16.06 -9.80 24.37
C GLU A 13 15.93 -8.34 24.79
N THR A 14 16.36 -7.43 23.93
CA THR A 14 16.21 -5.99 24.18
C THR A 14 14.76 -5.53 23.95
N PRO A 15 14.30 -4.43 24.57
CA PRO A 15 12.98 -3.86 24.28
C PRO A 15 12.76 -3.56 22.78
N PHE A 16 13.80 -3.14 22.09
CA PHE A 16 13.80 -2.85 20.66
C PHE A 16 13.59 -4.13 19.82
N GLU A 17 14.29 -5.23 20.12
CA GLU A 17 14.09 -6.50 19.43
C GLU A 17 12.68 -7.05 19.65
N ARG A 18 12.14 -6.90 20.84
CA ARG A 18 10.76 -7.28 21.15
C ARG A 18 9.76 -6.47 20.33
N GLU A 19 9.95 -5.16 20.21
CA GLU A 19 9.06 -4.28 19.42
C GLU A 19 8.99 -4.70 17.95
N TYR A 20 10.13 -5.01 17.32
CA TYR A 20 10.17 -5.50 15.95
C TYR A 20 9.53 -6.87 15.77
N LYS A 21 9.72 -7.79 16.73
CA LYS A 21 9.06 -9.10 16.72
C LYS A 21 7.55 -8.95 16.87
N ASP A 22 7.09 -8.08 17.77
CA ASP A 22 5.67 -7.80 17.95
C ASP A 22 5.06 -7.20 16.67
N TYR A 23 5.74 -6.24 16.05
CA TYR A 23 5.33 -5.67 14.78
C TYR A 23 5.22 -6.74 13.68
N ALA A 24 6.22 -7.62 13.57
CA ALA A 24 6.22 -8.71 12.61
C ALA A 24 5.01 -9.65 12.75
N THR A 25 4.43 -9.78 13.97
CA THR A 25 3.23 -10.59 14.17
C THR A 25 2.00 -10.05 13.45
N GLY A 26 1.99 -8.76 13.06
CA GLY A 26 0.95 -8.16 12.24
C GLY A 26 0.93 -8.65 10.79
N TYR A 27 1.98 -9.37 10.38
CA TYR A 27 2.06 -10.05 9.08
C TYR A 27 1.88 -11.58 9.20
N ALA A 28 1.21 -12.08 10.22
CA ALA A 28 0.96 -13.50 10.31
C ALA A 28 -0.02 -13.98 9.24
N SER A 29 0.35 -15.08 8.55
CA SER A 29 -0.49 -15.69 7.52
C SER A 29 -1.77 -16.26 8.13
N VAL A 30 -2.91 -15.97 7.50
CA VAL A 30 -4.19 -16.59 7.88
C VAL A 30 -4.41 -17.90 7.13
N PRO A 31 -5.13 -18.88 7.71
CA PRO A 31 -5.13 -20.26 7.21
C PRO A 31 -6.11 -20.55 6.06
N GLY A 32 -6.51 -19.55 5.26
CA GLY A 32 -7.37 -19.76 4.10
C GLY A 32 -8.83 -19.42 4.34
N LEU A 33 -9.74 -19.99 3.54
CA LEU A 33 -11.16 -19.59 3.46
C LEU A 33 -11.93 -19.71 4.79
N ALA A 34 -11.56 -20.65 5.66
CA ALA A 34 -12.16 -20.76 6.98
C ALA A 34 -11.94 -19.54 7.88
N TYR A 35 -11.06 -18.64 7.45
CA TYR A 35 -10.78 -17.39 8.16
C TYR A 35 -11.75 -16.26 7.82
N GLU A 36 -12.53 -16.42 6.76
CA GLU A 36 -13.59 -15.47 6.45
C GLU A 36 -14.59 -15.38 7.62
N ASN A 37 -14.93 -14.16 8.01
CA ASN A 37 -15.75 -13.89 9.17
C ASN A 37 -16.72 -12.74 8.92
N MET A 38 -17.82 -12.74 9.64
CA MET A 38 -18.77 -11.63 9.67
C MET A 38 -19.52 -11.59 11.00
N GLY A 39 -19.93 -10.42 11.41
CA GLY A 39 -20.74 -10.25 12.60
C GLY A 39 -20.74 -8.83 13.14
N TRP A 40 -21.65 -8.58 14.07
CA TRP A 40 -21.66 -7.35 14.82
C TRP A 40 -20.44 -7.26 15.73
N VAL A 41 -19.82 -6.09 15.77
CA VAL A 41 -18.77 -5.79 16.76
C VAL A 41 -19.46 -5.55 18.11
N THR A 42 -19.23 -6.43 19.05
CA THR A 42 -19.88 -6.41 20.38
C THR A 42 -18.97 -5.90 21.50
N GLU A 43 -17.66 -5.96 21.33
CA GLU A 43 -16.68 -5.44 22.28
C GLU A 43 -16.30 -4.02 21.88
N VAL A 44 -16.92 -3.03 22.52
CA VAL A 44 -16.70 -1.60 22.26
C VAL A 44 -16.37 -0.92 23.58
N GLU A 45 -15.23 -0.23 23.62
CA GLU A 45 -14.85 0.69 24.68
C GLU A 45 -15.14 2.12 24.20
N GLY A 46 -15.77 2.95 25.03
CA GLY A 46 -16.26 4.26 24.65
C GLY A 46 -17.57 4.19 23.85
N GLU A 47 -17.85 5.19 23.04
CA GLU A 47 -19.09 5.28 22.25
C GLU A 47 -18.79 5.59 20.79
N ILE A 48 -19.33 4.77 19.88
CA ILE A 48 -19.31 5.05 18.45
C ILE A 48 -20.21 6.26 18.18
N PRO A 49 -19.71 7.35 17.56
CA PRO A 49 -20.53 8.52 17.26
C PRO A 49 -21.77 8.14 16.43
N LYS A 50 -22.96 8.51 16.89
CA LYS A 50 -24.21 8.11 16.22
C LYS A 50 -24.39 8.74 14.85
N GLU A 51 -23.81 9.92 14.66
CA GLU A 51 -23.80 10.65 13.39
C GLU A 51 -22.78 10.11 12.38
N MET A 52 -21.84 9.25 12.81
CA MET A 52 -20.93 8.59 11.90
C MET A 52 -21.66 7.50 11.13
N VAL A 53 -21.78 7.68 9.82
CA VAL A 53 -22.34 6.70 8.89
C VAL A 53 -21.37 6.47 7.75
N GLY A 54 -21.06 5.21 7.48
CA GLY A 54 -20.16 4.85 6.39
C GLY A 54 -19.52 3.50 6.59
N THR A 55 -18.50 3.23 5.80
CA THR A 55 -17.79 1.94 5.82
C THR A 55 -16.31 2.15 5.66
N LEU A 56 -15.52 1.67 6.63
CA LEU A 56 -14.08 1.50 6.45
C LEU A 56 -13.85 0.22 5.65
N LEU A 57 -13.17 0.37 4.53
CA LEU A 57 -12.74 -0.72 3.67
C LEU A 57 -11.22 -0.80 3.73
N ARG A 58 -10.67 -2.00 3.93
CA ARG A 58 -9.22 -2.26 3.93
C ARG A 58 -8.94 -3.45 3.05
N ASN A 59 -7.85 -3.38 2.30
CA ASN A 59 -7.34 -4.53 1.54
C ASN A 59 -5.88 -4.75 1.88
N GLY A 60 -5.48 -5.98 1.85
CA GLY A 60 -4.09 -6.34 2.07
C GLY A 60 -3.84 -7.82 1.89
N PRO A 61 -2.56 -8.19 1.73
CA PRO A 61 -2.16 -9.57 1.74
C PRO A 61 -2.52 -10.20 3.08
N ALA A 62 -3.12 -11.38 3.06
CA ALA A 62 -3.53 -12.07 4.28
C ALA A 62 -3.00 -13.51 4.37
N MET A 63 -2.86 -14.20 3.25
CA MET A 63 -2.30 -15.54 3.22
C MET A 63 -0.99 -15.55 2.46
N TYR A 64 0.12 -15.75 3.18
CA TYR A 64 1.48 -15.71 2.64
C TYR A 64 2.13 -17.08 2.58
N GLU A 65 1.59 -18.07 3.30
CA GLU A 65 2.18 -19.39 3.45
C GLU A 65 1.25 -20.47 2.89
N ARG A 66 1.81 -21.35 2.05
CA ARG A 66 1.19 -22.57 1.60
C ARG A 66 2.25 -23.67 1.47
N ASP A 67 1.96 -24.88 1.95
CA ASP A 67 2.86 -26.03 1.83
C ASP A 67 4.29 -25.73 2.33
N GLY A 68 4.41 -24.93 3.42
CA GLY A 68 5.70 -24.55 4.00
C GLY A 68 6.55 -23.62 3.11
N PHE A 69 5.98 -23.02 2.06
CA PHE A 69 6.60 -21.96 1.30
C PHE A 69 5.99 -20.62 1.70
N VAL A 70 6.84 -19.70 2.18
CA VAL A 70 6.44 -18.37 2.63
C VAL A 70 6.80 -17.33 1.58
N LYS A 71 5.84 -16.53 1.18
CA LYS A 71 6.01 -15.39 0.28
C LYS A 71 6.36 -14.11 1.06
N SER A 72 6.86 -13.11 0.33
CA SER A 72 6.97 -11.74 0.84
C SER A 72 5.62 -11.25 1.38
N TYR A 73 5.65 -10.42 2.41
CA TYR A 73 4.46 -9.84 3.04
C TYR A 73 3.56 -9.05 2.07
N LEU A 74 4.09 -8.57 0.95
CA LEU A 74 3.32 -7.90 -0.08
C LEU A 74 2.73 -8.83 -1.14
N ASP A 75 3.09 -10.11 -1.13
CA ASP A 75 2.69 -11.10 -2.14
C ASP A 75 1.67 -12.14 -1.66
N GLY A 76 1.13 -11.95 -0.48
CA GLY A 76 0.04 -12.78 0.04
C GLY A 76 -1.25 -12.62 -0.76
N ASP A 77 -2.13 -13.61 -0.69
CA ASP A 77 -3.48 -13.52 -1.26
C ASP A 77 -4.29 -12.45 -0.54
N GLY A 78 -4.94 -11.59 -1.32
CA GLY A 78 -5.65 -10.43 -0.81
C GLY A 78 -6.93 -10.76 -0.05
N MET A 79 -7.14 -10.06 1.06
CA MET A 79 -8.38 -10.12 1.84
C MET A 79 -8.93 -8.72 2.06
N VAL A 80 -10.16 -8.50 1.61
CA VAL A 80 -10.89 -7.26 1.90
C VAL A 80 -11.57 -7.37 3.25
N THR A 81 -11.33 -6.38 4.10
CA THR A 81 -12.01 -6.16 5.38
C THR A 81 -12.94 -4.97 5.26
N SER A 82 -14.16 -5.11 5.75
CA SER A 82 -15.21 -4.10 5.74
C SER A 82 -15.76 -3.92 7.15
N ILE A 83 -15.79 -2.68 7.64
CA ILE A 83 -16.39 -2.31 8.92
C ILE A 83 -17.40 -1.21 8.64
N ALA A 84 -18.68 -1.59 8.55
CA ALA A 84 -19.78 -0.69 8.26
C ALA A 84 -20.38 -0.13 9.55
N ILE A 85 -20.46 1.21 9.66
CA ILE A 85 -20.91 1.93 10.86
C ILE A 85 -22.19 2.67 10.55
N LYS A 86 -23.18 2.50 11.44
CA LYS A 86 -24.44 3.22 11.41
C LYS A 86 -25.13 3.14 12.78
N ASP A 87 -25.79 4.21 13.19
CA ASP A 87 -26.60 4.29 14.43
C ASP A 87 -25.81 3.86 15.70
N GLY A 88 -24.51 4.19 15.76
CA GLY A 88 -23.64 3.83 16.87
C GLY A 88 -23.31 2.33 16.95
N LYS A 89 -23.44 1.59 15.85
CA LYS A 89 -23.11 0.17 15.73
C LYS A 89 -22.17 -0.08 14.57
N ALA A 90 -21.35 -1.12 14.70
CA ALA A 90 -20.40 -1.53 13.65
C ALA A 90 -20.62 -2.99 13.25
N TYR A 91 -20.62 -3.26 11.95
CA TYR A 91 -20.74 -4.58 11.37
C TYR A 91 -19.47 -4.94 10.62
N PHE A 92 -18.81 -6.01 11.04
CA PHE A 92 -17.54 -6.50 10.49
C PHE A 92 -17.77 -7.57 9.44
N ARG A 93 -16.98 -7.55 8.38
CA ARG A 93 -16.83 -8.63 7.39
C ARG A 93 -15.41 -8.66 6.85
N ASN A 94 -14.91 -9.85 6.55
CA ASN A 94 -13.71 -10.02 5.73
C ASN A 94 -13.89 -11.17 4.73
N LYS A 95 -13.36 -11.01 3.52
CA LYS A 95 -13.34 -12.06 2.49
C LYS A 95 -12.09 -11.98 1.63
N PHE A 96 -11.61 -13.15 1.20
CA PHE A 96 -10.56 -13.22 0.20
C PHE A 96 -11.04 -12.73 -1.17
N VAL A 97 -10.17 -12.03 -1.87
CA VAL A 97 -10.38 -11.74 -3.29
C VAL A 97 -10.09 -13.01 -4.08
N ARG A 98 -11.15 -13.59 -4.67
CA ARG A 98 -11.10 -14.86 -5.42
C ARG A 98 -10.51 -14.59 -6.81
N THR A 99 -9.18 -14.45 -6.88
CA THR A 99 -8.48 -14.40 -8.16
C THR A 99 -8.39 -15.79 -8.77
N GLU A 100 -8.17 -15.90 -10.09
CA GLU A 100 -7.98 -17.19 -10.74
C GLU A 100 -6.77 -17.95 -10.17
N HIS A 101 -5.74 -17.21 -9.75
CA HIS A 101 -4.58 -17.80 -9.10
C HIS A 101 -4.91 -18.31 -7.69
N PHE A 102 -5.68 -17.53 -6.92
CA PHE A 102 -6.13 -17.95 -5.59
C PHE A 102 -6.89 -19.26 -5.65
N ASP A 103 -7.90 -19.35 -6.53
CA ASP A 103 -8.77 -20.54 -6.64
C ASP A 103 -7.97 -21.78 -7.04
N LYS A 104 -7.07 -21.65 -8.03
CA LYS A 104 -6.17 -22.70 -8.47
C LYS A 104 -5.21 -23.16 -7.36
N GLU A 105 -4.65 -22.23 -6.60
CA GLU A 105 -3.69 -22.52 -5.54
C GLU A 105 -4.36 -23.07 -4.28
N GLU A 106 -5.60 -22.66 -4.01
CA GLU A 106 -6.45 -23.24 -2.95
C GLU A 106 -6.77 -24.70 -3.24
N GLU A 107 -7.15 -25.03 -4.49
CA GLU A 107 -7.37 -26.41 -4.93
C GLU A 107 -6.10 -27.27 -4.82
N LEU A 108 -4.95 -26.73 -5.19
CA LEU A 108 -3.67 -27.45 -5.20
C LEU A 108 -2.97 -27.48 -3.83
N GLY A 109 -3.40 -26.65 -2.88
CA GLY A 109 -2.78 -26.50 -1.57
C GLY A 109 -1.36 -25.92 -1.60
N ARG A 110 -0.93 -25.31 -2.73
CA ARG A 110 0.43 -24.76 -2.92
C ARG A 110 0.44 -23.62 -3.91
N TYR A 111 1.44 -22.74 -3.80
CA TYR A 111 1.66 -21.67 -4.77
C TYR A 111 2.12 -22.21 -6.12
N THR A 112 1.62 -21.61 -7.19
CA THR A 112 1.92 -22.02 -8.58
C THR A 112 2.74 -21.00 -9.35
N GLU A 113 2.59 -19.71 -9.03
CA GLU A 113 3.16 -18.60 -9.79
C GLU A 113 4.09 -17.74 -8.93
N PRO A 114 5.19 -17.20 -9.51
CA PRO A 114 5.98 -16.17 -8.86
C PRO A 114 5.17 -14.88 -8.73
N SER A 115 5.56 -14.04 -7.80
CA SER A 115 4.94 -12.74 -7.57
C SER A 115 5.96 -11.61 -7.81
N ILE A 116 5.59 -10.36 -7.53
CA ILE A 116 6.48 -9.20 -7.77
C ILE A 116 7.67 -9.21 -6.80
N PHE A 117 7.41 -9.58 -5.53
CA PHE A 117 8.38 -9.52 -4.42
C PHE A 117 8.90 -10.90 -4.00
N THR A 118 8.46 -11.97 -4.66
CA THR A 118 8.84 -13.34 -4.34
C THR A 118 9.19 -14.11 -5.61
N ALA A 119 10.39 -14.68 -5.63
CA ALA A 119 10.83 -15.58 -6.66
C ALA A 119 10.02 -16.91 -6.64
N SER A 120 10.18 -17.72 -7.68
CA SER A 120 9.58 -19.06 -7.73
C SER A 120 10.06 -19.94 -6.57
N ASP A 121 9.18 -20.84 -6.11
CA ASP A 121 9.53 -21.84 -5.10
C ASP A 121 10.70 -22.71 -5.60
N PRO A 122 11.87 -22.68 -4.96
CA PRO A 122 13.06 -23.39 -5.43
C PRO A 122 12.92 -24.93 -5.40
N ARG A 123 11.90 -25.45 -4.71
CA ARG A 123 11.57 -26.89 -4.68
C ARG A 123 10.91 -27.37 -5.98
N LYS A 124 10.47 -26.43 -6.84
CA LYS A 124 9.83 -26.73 -8.12
C LYS A 124 10.87 -26.73 -9.23
N PRO A 125 10.75 -27.63 -10.24
CA PRO A 125 11.62 -27.56 -11.40
C PRO A 125 11.40 -26.24 -12.14
N ALA A 126 12.49 -25.51 -12.40
CA ALA A 126 12.46 -24.31 -13.24
C ALA A 126 11.92 -24.70 -14.63
N LEU A 127 10.77 -24.16 -14.99
CA LEU A 127 10.17 -24.44 -16.30
C LEU A 127 10.81 -23.49 -17.33
N PHE A 128 11.84 -23.95 -18.01
CA PHE A 128 12.46 -23.27 -19.18
C PHE A 128 11.42 -22.79 -20.21
N TYR A 129 10.26 -23.41 -20.23
CA TYR A 129 9.18 -23.05 -21.14
C TYR A 129 8.52 -21.71 -20.80
N ARG A 130 8.46 -21.30 -19.55
CA ARG A 130 7.92 -19.99 -19.14
C ARG A 130 8.80 -18.84 -19.58
N LEU A 131 10.10 -19.05 -19.60
CA LEU A 131 11.07 -18.09 -20.05
C LEU A 131 10.78 -17.57 -21.45
N PHE A 132 10.47 -18.47 -22.37
CA PHE A 132 10.18 -18.12 -23.75
C PHE A 132 8.80 -17.49 -23.93
N SER A 133 7.76 -17.99 -23.24
CA SER A 133 6.41 -17.45 -23.35
C SER A 133 6.29 -16.05 -22.72
N ASP A 134 6.94 -15.81 -21.59
CA ASP A 134 6.83 -14.54 -20.86
C ASP A 134 7.69 -13.45 -21.51
N ILE A 135 8.91 -13.77 -21.94
CA ILE A 135 9.79 -12.80 -22.59
C ILE A 135 9.36 -12.50 -24.02
N LEU A 136 9.05 -13.52 -24.82
CA LEU A 136 8.62 -13.34 -26.22
C LEU A 136 7.17 -12.87 -26.33
N GLY A 137 6.30 -13.24 -25.39
CA GLY A 137 4.90 -12.81 -25.34
C GLY A 137 4.69 -11.41 -24.75
N GLY A 138 5.73 -10.79 -24.18
CA GLY A 138 5.60 -9.51 -23.46
C GLY A 138 4.78 -9.61 -22.17
N ASN A 139 4.40 -10.82 -21.78
CA ASN A 139 3.67 -11.13 -20.57
C ASN A 139 4.66 -11.57 -19.50
N LEU A 140 5.15 -10.64 -18.71
CA LEU A 140 5.77 -10.97 -17.42
C LEU A 140 4.63 -11.42 -16.49
N ALA A 141 4.07 -12.62 -16.75
CA ALA A 141 2.95 -13.16 -16.02
C ALA A 141 3.33 -13.32 -14.55
N ARG A 142 2.79 -12.46 -13.72
CA ARG A 142 2.90 -12.52 -12.26
C ARG A 142 1.54 -12.86 -11.71
N LYS A 143 1.57 -13.55 -10.57
CA LYS A 143 0.36 -13.80 -9.82
C LYS A 143 -0.34 -12.47 -9.52
N GLN A 144 -1.62 -12.37 -9.82
CA GLN A 144 -2.49 -11.35 -9.27
C GLN A 144 -2.93 -11.77 -7.88
N ASN A 145 -2.72 -10.90 -6.91
CA ASN A 145 -3.03 -11.18 -5.50
C ASN A 145 -4.36 -10.55 -5.07
N GLY A 146 -4.83 -9.50 -5.78
CA GLY A 146 -6.02 -8.73 -5.41
C GLY A 146 -5.85 -7.99 -4.09
N ALA A 147 -4.62 -7.54 -3.74
CA ALA A 147 -4.25 -7.29 -2.36
C ALA A 147 -3.85 -5.84 -2.03
N TYR A 148 -3.84 -4.91 -3.00
CA TYR A 148 -3.17 -3.63 -2.73
C TYR A 148 -4.06 -2.50 -2.27
N ASN A 149 -5.29 -2.37 -2.80
CA ASN A 149 -6.23 -1.34 -2.36
C ASN A 149 -7.68 -1.82 -2.53
N VAL A 150 -8.63 -1.08 -1.99
CA VAL A 150 -10.06 -1.28 -2.20
C VAL A 150 -10.78 0.06 -2.25
N LEU A 151 -11.64 0.23 -3.23
CA LEU A 151 -12.41 1.45 -3.46
C LEU A 151 -13.89 1.14 -3.62
N ASN A 152 -14.74 1.88 -2.90
CA ASN A 152 -16.15 1.99 -3.20
C ASN A 152 -16.41 3.34 -3.87
N TRP A 153 -16.79 3.33 -5.17
CA TRP A 153 -17.10 4.51 -5.94
C TRP A 153 -18.37 4.28 -6.78
N GLY A 154 -19.30 5.21 -6.71
CA GLY A 154 -20.63 4.98 -7.26
C GLY A 154 -21.29 3.79 -6.59
N ASP A 155 -21.75 2.83 -7.40
CA ASP A 155 -22.29 1.57 -6.93
C ASP A 155 -21.28 0.41 -7.04
N SER A 156 -20.04 0.73 -7.43
CA SER A 156 -19.00 -0.24 -7.66
C SER A 156 -18.11 -0.38 -6.42
N LEU A 157 -17.77 -1.62 -6.09
CA LEU A 157 -16.73 -1.97 -5.14
C LEU A 157 -15.64 -2.73 -5.89
N VAL A 158 -14.39 -2.25 -5.84
CA VAL A 158 -13.28 -2.85 -6.57
C VAL A 158 -12.09 -3.10 -5.66
N ALA A 159 -11.52 -4.32 -5.74
CA ALA A 159 -10.22 -4.65 -5.15
C ALA A 159 -9.15 -4.41 -6.20
N VAL A 160 -8.18 -3.55 -5.88
CA VAL A 160 -7.17 -3.07 -6.82
C VAL A 160 -5.90 -3.91 -6.70
N ASP A 161 -5.30 -4.19 -7.86
CA ASP A 161 -4.04 -4.90 -8.01
C ASP A 161 -3.17 -4.12 -9.03
N TYR A 162 -1.93 -4.57 -9.26
CA TYR A 162 -1.03 -4.03 -10.28
C TYR A 162 -1.46 -4.35 -11.74
N LYS A 163 -2.49 -5.16 -11.92
CA LYS A 163 -3.20 -5.43 -13.17
C LYS A 163 -4.65 -4.98 -13.04
N LYS A 164 -5.52 -5.54 -13.88
CA LYS A 164 -6.95 -5.24 -13.83
C LYS A 164 -7.53 -5.54 -12.45
N PRO A 165 -8.27 -4.61 -11.85
CA PRO A 165 -8.89 -4.83 -10.56
C PRO A 165 -10.05 -5.83 -10.66
N TYR A 166 -10.40 -6.39 -9.50
CA TYR A 166 -11.55 -7.27 -9.34
C TYR A 166 -12.74 -6.49 -8.81
N ALA A 167 -13.86 -6.54 -9.52
CA ALA A 167 -15.12 -6.08 -8.96
C ALA A 167 -15.61 -7.04 -7.89
N LEU A 168 -16.12 -6.47 -6.80
CA LEU A 168 -16.68 -7.19 -5.68
C LEU A 168 -18.18 -6.82 -5.54
N ASN A 169 -18.96 -7.74 -5.01
CA ASN A 169 -20.32 -7.44 -4.63
C ASN A 169 -20.34 -6.62 -3.33
N PRO A 170 -20.87 -5.39 -3.31
CA PRO A 170 -20.87 -4.54 -2.12
C PRO A 170 -21.60 -5.16 -0.92
N ASP A 171 -22.66 -5.94 -1.17
CA ASP A 171 -23.47 -6.54 -0.12
C ASP A 171 -22.82 -7.77 0.52
N THR A 172 -22.04 -8.54 -0.26
CA THR A 172 -21.50 -9.83 0.19
C THR A 172 -19.97 -9.89 0.24
N LEU A 173 -19.26 -8.92 -0.35
CA LEU A 173 -17.82 -8.91 -0.64
C LEU A 173 -17.36 -10.04 -1.58
N GLU A 174 -18.27 -10.79 -2.19
CA GLU A 174 -17.92 -11.84 -3.15
C GLU A 174 -17.27 -11.24 -4.40
N THR A 175 -16.24 -11.91 -4.90
CA THR A 175 -15.58 -11.51 -6.14
C THR A 175 -16.47 -11.80 -7.34
N ILE A 176 -16.76 -10.77 -8.13
CA ILE A 176 -17.55 -10.88 -9.38
C ILE A 176 -16.61 -11.18 -10.55
N GLY A 177 -15.42 -10.57 -10.56
CA GLY A 177 -14.41 -10.72 -11.61
C GLY A 177 -13.97 -9.40 -12.23
N HIS A 178 -13.26 -9.50 -13.36
CA HIS A 178 -12.80 -8.33 -14.11
C HIS A 178 -13.88 -7.74 -15.01
N GLY A 179 -13.81 -6.42 -15.25
CA GLY A 179 -14.62 -5.75 -16.27
C GLY A 179 -16.10 -5.66 -15.97
N ALA A 180 -16.52 -5.91 -14.73
CA ALA A 180 -17.93 -5.79 -14.33
C ALA A 180 -18.39 -4.31 -14.23
N CYS A 181 -17.47 -3.36 -14.21
CA CYS A 181 -17.72 -1.92 -14.27
C CYS A 181 -16.53 -1.22 -14.93
N ASP A 182 -16.68 0.05 -15.34
CA ASP A 182 -15.62 0.80 -16.01
C ASP A 182 -14.35 0.89 -15.16
N LEU A 183 -14.47 1.17 -13.87
CA LEU A 183 -13.35 1.17 -12.92
C LEU A 183 -12.58 -0.14 -12.92
N SER A 184 -13.26 -1.30 -12.91
CA SER A 184 -12.62 -2.62 -12.90
C SER A 184 -11.98 -2.99 -14.25
N SER A 185 -12.20 -2.16 -15.28
CA SER A 185 -11.63 -2.37 -16.61
C SER A 185 -10.31 -1.65 -16.83
N VAL A 186 -10.04 -0.57 -16.07
CA VAL A 186 -8.95 0.38 -16.40
C VAL A 186 -8.04 0.76 -15.24
N MET A 187 -8.42 0.52 -13.98
CA MET A 187 -7.55 0.82 -12.84
C MET A 187 -6.42 -0.22 -12.72
N HIS A 188 -5.19 0.21 -13.00
CA HIS A 188 -3.99 -0.65 -12.95
C HIS A 188 -2.92 -0.14 -11.97
N THR A 189 -3.29 0.81 -11.11
CA THR A 189 -2.42 1.30 -10.02
C THR A 189 -3.14 1.23 -8.69
N SER A 190 -2.40 1.08 -7.62
CA SER A 190 -2.97 1.00 -6.27
C SER A 190 -3.53 2.34 -5.79
N HIS A 191 -3.14 3.44 -6.44
CA HIS A 191 -3.47 4.79 -6.00
C HIS A 191 -4.43 5.48 -6.95
N TYR A 192 -5.36 6.20 -6.36
CA TYR A 192 -6.34 7.07 -7.03
C TYR A 192 -6.55 8.32 -6.17
N ARG A 193 -7.14 9.35 -6.75
CA ARG A 193 -7.56 10.55 -6.03
C ARG A 193 -9.02 10.85 -6.32
N THR A 194 -9.72 11.37 -5.32
CA THR A 194 -11.06 11.94 -5.56
C THR A 194 -10.94 13.45 -5.49
N VAL A 195 -11.39 14.14 -6.51
CA VAL A 195 -11.34 15.60 -6.60
C VAL A 195 -12.73 16.17 -6.76
N THR A 196 -12.94 17.37 -6.25
CA THR A 196 -14.15 18.14 -6.46
C THR A 196 -13.91 19.15 -7.57
N GLU A 197 -14.75 19.10 -8.60
CA GLU A 197 -14.68 20.03 -9.73
C GLU A 197 -15.26 21.41 -9.36
N PRO A 198 -14.93 22.48 -10.11
CA PRO A 198 -15.48 23.81 -9.85
C PRO A 198 -17.02 23.89 -9.89
N ASP A 199 -17.67 22.97 -10.58
CA ASP A 199 -19.14 22.84 -10.63
C ASP A 199 -19.73 22.07 -9.44
N GLY A 200 -18.87 21.62 -8.50
CA GLY A 200 -19.24 20.84 -7.32
C GLY A 200 -19.39 19.34 -7.58
N SER A 201 -19.24 18.84 -8.82
CA SER A 201 -19.26 17.42 -9.10
C SER A 201 -17.95 16.76 -8.65
N ARG A 202 -18.01 15.48 -8.25
CA ARG A 202 -16.83 14.75 -7.83
C ARG A 202 -16.32 13.84 -8.94
N ARG A 203 -15.00 13.66 -8.99
CA ARG A 203 -14.32 12.76 -9.90
C ARG A 203 -13.43 11.79 -9.13
N CYS A 204 -13.44 10.53 -9.53
CA CYS A 204 -12.39 9.59 -9.17
C CYS A 204 -11.35 9.61 -10.30
N VAL A 205 -10.10 9.91 -9.97
CA VAL A 205 -8.99 9.98 -10.92
C VAL A 205 -8.05 8.82 -10.66
N ALA A 206 -7.83 8.00 -11.68
CA ALA A 206 -6.88 6.88 -11.66
C ALA A 206 -5.91 7.01 -12.84
N PHE A 207 -4.78 6.32 -12.77
CA PHE A 207 -3.83 6.31 -13.86
C PHE A 207 -3.30 4.91 -14.14
N LEU A 208 -2.81 4.72 -15.37
CA LEU A 208 -2.14 3.52 -15.84
C LEU A 208 -0.81 3.93 -16.45
N ASN A 209 0.26 3.22 -16.09
CA ASN A 209 1.55 3.33 -16.75
C ASN A 209 1.80 2.09 -17.59
N GLU A 210 1.77 2.27 -18.91
CA GLU A 210 2.19 1.25 -19.87
C GLU A 210 3.65 1.47 -20.24
N VAL A 211 4.52 0.55 -19.83
CA VAL A 211 5.96 0.64 -20.14
C VAL A 211 6.30 -0.29 -21.28
N ASP A 212 6.75 0.27 -22.41
CA ASP A 212 7.32 -0.48 -23.53
C ASP A 212 8.86 -0.44 -23.48
N TRP A 213 9.44 -1.50 -22.92
CA TRP A 213 10.90 -1.65 -22.78
C TRP A 213 11.61 -1.88 -24.11
N ARG A 214 10.88 -2.14 -25.21
CA ARG A 214 11.42 -2.37 -26.56
C ARG A 214 11.62 -1.08 -27.34
N ALA A 215 10.93 -0.03 -26.91
CA ALA A 215 11.04 1.27 -27.57
C ALA A 215 12.43 1.90 -27.33
N ASN A 216 12.83 2.79 -28.26
CA ASN A 216 14.06 3.58 -28.19
C ASN A 216 15.34 2.74 -27.94
N ALA A 217 15.50 1.64 -28.70
CA ALA A 217 16.67 0.77 -28.61
C ALA A 217 16.99 0.25 -27.19
N GLY A 218 15.94 -0.05 -26.41
CA GLY A 218 16.07 -0.60 -25.05
C GLY A 218 16.08 0.44 -23.92
N VAL A 219 15.95 1.73 -24.25
CA VAL A 219 15.76 2.78 -23.23
C VAL A 219 14.33 2.73 -22.66
N GLY A 220 13.37 2.26 -23.47
CA GLY A 220 11.97 2.19 -23.10
C GLY A 220 11.22 3.53 -23.23
N THR A 221 9.92 3.44 -23.32
CA THR A 221 8.99 4.58 -23.19
C THR A 221 7.86 4.18 -22.25
N THR A 222 7.28 5.18 -21.60
CA THR A 222 6.07 4.99 -20.80
C THR A 222 4.94 5.80 -21.42
N LYS A 223 3.78 5.18 -21.49
CA LYS A 223 2.53 5.89 -21.75
C LYS A 223 1.77 5.99 -20.42
N ALA A 224 1.63 7.21 -19.90
CA ALA A 224 0.71 7.48 -18.81
C ALA A 224 -0.68 7.75 -19.37
N VAL A 225 -1.67 7.01 -18.88
CA VAL A 225 -3.08 7.24 -19.23
C VAL A 225 -3.82 7.58 -17.96
N PHE A 226 -4.36 8.78 -17.89
CA PHE A 226 -5.20 9.24 -16.78
C PHE A 226 -6.66 9.10 -17.16
N TYR A 227 -7.43 8.53 -16.25
CA TYR A 227 -8.87 8.30 -16.37
C TYR A 227 -9.58 9.08 -15.29
N GLU A 228 -10.70 9.71 -15.66
CA GLU A 228 -11.59 10.33 -14.68
C GLU A 228 -12.98 9.71 -14.80
N PHE A 229 -13.55 9.38 -13.65
CA PHE A 229 -14.89 8.78 -13.54
C PHE A 229 -15.80 9.70 -12.77
N ASP A 230 -17.04 9.83 -13.24
CA ASP A 230 -18.08 10.56 -12.53
C ASP A 230 -18.55 9.82 -11.26
N GLU A 231 -19.47 10.41 -10.50
CA GLU A 231 -20.01 9.82 -9.27
C GLU A 231 -20.83 8.54 -9.50
N GLN A 232 -21.21 8.24 -10.74
CA GLN A 232 -21.87 7.01 -11.15
C GLN A 232 -20.87 5.94 -11.58
N GLY A 233 -19.58 6.28 -11.68
CA GLY A 233 -18.52 5.37 -12.09
C GLY A 233 -18.34 5.28 -13.61
N ASN A 234 -18.96 6.19 -14.40
CA ASN A 234 -18.75 6.24 -15.86
C ASN A 234 -17.46 6.99 -16.17
N GLU A 235 -16.70 6.52 -17.17
CA GLU A 235 -15.54 7.24 -17.68
C GLU A 235 -15.97 8.54 -18.38
N VAL A 236 -15.51 9.68 -17.87
CA VAL A 236 -15.84 11.02 -18.42
C VAL A 236 -14.63 11.70 -19.06
N SER A 237 -13.42 11.25 -18.76
CA SER A 237 -12.18 11.78 -19.35
C SER A 237 -11.14 10.69 -19.44
N ARG A 238 -10.40 10.73 -20.57
CA ARG A 238 -9.21 9.89 -20.79
C ARG A 238 -8.14 10.74 -21.47
N ARG A 239 -6.96 10.83 -20.82
CA ARG A 239 -5.83 11.58 -21.36
C ARG A 239 -4.57 10.73 -21.33
N ALA A 240 -3.90 10.61 -22.47
CA ALA A 240 -2.69 9.81 -22.63
C ALA A 240 -1.49 10.69 -22.99
N TYR A 241 -0.33 10.35 -22.42
CA TYR A 241 0.93 11.08 -22.59
C TYR A 241 2.08 10.09 -22.73
N ASP A 242 2.96 10.33 -23.70
CA ASP A 242 4.20 9.57 -23.85
C ASP A 242 5.34 10.32 -23.13
N TYR A 243 6.13 9.60 -22.35
CA TYR A 243 7.29 10.14 -21.65
C TYR A 243 8.37 9.07 -21.43
N PRO A 244 9.63 9.44 -21.07
CA PRO A 244 10.69 8.47 -20.83
C PRO A 244 10.29 7.44 -19.78
N ALA A 245 10.77 6.20 -19.91
CA ALA A 245 10.49 5.13 -18.95
C ALA A 245 10.87 5.54 -17.53
N SER A 246 9.95 5.35 -16.60
CA SER A 246 9.99 5.91 -15.26
C SER A 246 9.27 4.99 -14.27
N TYR A 247 9.68 5.02 -13.02
CA TYR A 247 8.96 4.40 -11.92
C TYR A 247 8.23 5.47 -11.13
N VAL A 248 6.93 5.32 -11.07
CA VAL A 248 6.03 6.17 -10.29
C VAL A 248 5.10 5.27 -9.49
N HIS A 249 4.78 5.66 -8.27
CA HIS A 249 3.96 4.85 -7.37
C HIS A 249 2.58 5.45 -7.11
N ASP A 250 2.53 6.73 -6.81
CA ASP A 250 1.32 7.48 -6.46
C ASP A 250 1.17 8.71 -7.37
N LEU A 251 0.03 9.39 -7.31
CA LEU A 251 -0.25 10.59 -8.09
C LEU A 251 -0.81 11.71 -7.22
N ILE A 252 -0.57 12.94 -7.64
CA ILE A 252 -1.29 14.14 -7.20
C ILE A 252 -2.13 14.66 -8.35
N VAL A 253 -3.30 15.17 -8.02
CA VAL A 253 -4.23 15.81 -8.95
C VAL A 253 -4.55 17.20 -8.43
N THR A 254 -4.26 18.21 -9.24
CA THR A 254 -4.66 19.60 -8.99
C THR A 254 -5.75 20.03 -9.98
N GLU A 255 -6.18 21.25 -9.93
CA GLU A 255 -7.17 21.75 -10.89
C GLU A 255 -6.70 21.58 -12.34
N ASN A 256 -5.44 21.94 -12.65
CA ASN A 256 -4.92 21.98 -14.01
C ASN A 256 -3.94 20.86 -14.37
N TYR A 257 -3.46 20.06 -13.39
CA TYR A 257 -2.39 19.10 -13.62
C TYR A 257 -2.64 17.73 -12.96
N TYR A 258 -2.13 16.67 -13.62
CA TYR A 258 -1.76 15.43 -12.97
C TYR A 258 -0.26 15.48 -12.72
N ILE A 259 0.21 15.08 -11.54
CA ILE A 259 1.61 15.16 -11.16
C ILE A 259 2.07 13.80 -10.66
N LEU A 260 3.16 13.31 -11.25
CA LEU A 260 3.82 12.07 -10.85
C LEU A 260 5.24 12.38 -10.36
N PHE A 261 5.64 11.76 -9.27
CA PHE A 261 7.00 11.83 -8.77
C PHE A 261 7.81 10.66 -9.34
N ASP A 262 8.73 10.98 -10.25
CA ASP A 262 9.58 10.02 -10.95
C ASP A 262 10.84 9.77 -10.11
N CYS A 263 10.84 8.64 -9.40
CA CYS A 263 11.93 8.22 -8.55
C CYS A 263 13.21 7.88 -9.35
N PRO A 264 14.41 8.22 -8.81
CA PRO A 264 15.68 7.93 -9.46
C PRO A 264 16.08 6.46 -9.30
N ILE A 265 15.45 5.59 -10.07
CA ILE A 265 15.73 4.14 -10.09
C ILE A 265 16.06 3.66 -11.50
N LYS A 266 16.70 2.50 -11.59
CA LYS A 266 17.03 1.80 -12.83
C LYS A 266 16.85 0.30 -12.69
N ILE A 267 16.81 -0.40 -13.83
CA ILE A 267 16.77 -1.86 -13.85
C ILE A 267 18.20 -2.40 -13.93
N ASP A 268 18.50 -3.39 -13.06
CA ASP A 268 19.72 -4.18 -13.13
C ASP A 268 19.62 -5.20 -14.28
N PHE A 269 19.94 -4.79 -15.49
CA PHE A 269 19.92 -5.66 -16.66
C PHE A 269 20.82 -6.90 -16.52
N PRO A 270 22.06 -6.84 -15.99
CA PRO A 270 22.83 -8.03 -15.65
C PRO A 270 22.07 -9.04 -14.80
N ALA A 271 21.36 -8.60 -13.76
CA ALA A 271 20.55 -9.48 -12.91
C ALA A 271 19.34 -10.08 -13.66
N VAL A 272 18.75 -9.36 -14.62
CA VAL A 272 17.71 -9.92 -15.50
C VAL A 272 18.22 -11.18 -16.19
N PHE A 273 19.40 -11.13 -16.81
CA PHE A 273 19.95 -12.23 -17.60
C PHE A 273 20.60 -13.34 -16.76
N THR A 274 21.08 -13.05 -15.55
CA THR A 274 21.80 -14.01 -14.72
C THR A 274 20.98 -14.65 -13.62
N LYS A 275 19.91 -13.97 -13.17
CA LYS A 275 19.08 -14.41 -12.05
C LYS A 275 17.62 -14.58 -12.45
N TYR A 276 16.99 -13.51 -12.95
CA TYR A 276 15.55 -13.47 -13.17
C TYR A 276 15.05 -14.46 -14.21
N ILE A 277 15.75 -14.56 -15.34
CA ILE A 277 15.48 -15.54 -16.40
C ILE A 277 15.49 -16.96 -15.88
N PHE A 278 16.31 -17.25 -14.86
CA PHE A 278 16.44 -18.56 -14.24
C PHE A 278 15.53 -18.72 -13.00
N GLU A 279 14.56 -17.83 -12.80
CA GLU A 279 13.63 -17.82 -11.67
C GLU A 279 14.32 -17.76 -10.28
N LYS A 280 15.56 -17.26 -10.24
CA LYS A 280 16.37 -17.12 -9.01
C LYS A 280 16.19 -15.76 -8.33
N SER A 281 15.42 -14.88 -8.91
CA SER A 281 15.06 -13.56 -8.35
C SER A 281 13.65 -13.17 -8.73
N CYS A 282 13.08 -12.23 -7.99
CA CYS A 282 11.80 -11.60 -8.30
C CYS A 282 11.99 -10.26 -9.01
N LEU A 283 10.90 -9.65 -9.46
CA LEU A 283 10.96 -8.38 -10.19
C LEU A 283 11.51 -7.24 -9.32
N SER A 284 11.11 -7.18 -8.05
CA SER A 284 11.56 -6.12 -7.12
C SER A 284 13.08 -6.12 -6.92
N GLU A 285 13.73 -7.29 -7.01
CA GLU A 285 15.19 -7.43 -6.89
C GLU A 285 15.96 -6.91 -8.12
N LEU A 286 15.26 -6.61 -9.21
CA LEU A 286 15.86 -6.04 -10.42
C LEU A 286 15.85 -4.52 -10.41
N ILE A 287 15.15 -3.90 -9.46
CA ILE A 287 15.02 -2.46 -9.36
C ILE A 287 16.04 -1.95 -8.33
N CYS A 288 16.90 -1.06 -8.74
CA CYS A 288 17.94 -0.49 -7.91
C CYS A 288 18.02 1.03 -8.05
N GLU A 289 18.69 1.65 -7.11
CA GLU A 289 18.93 3.09 -7.10
C GLU A 289 19.74 3.55 -8.32
N ASP A 290 19.35 4.71 -8.87
CA ASP A 290 20.11 5.41 -9.89
C ASP A 290 20.66 6.71 -9.32
N THR A 291 21.86 6.63 -8.74
CA THR A 291 22.52 7.76 -8.07
C THR A 291 22.99 8.87 -9.03
N GLU A 292 22.94 8.63 -10.34
CA GLU A 292 23.32 9.60 -11.37
C GLU A 292 22.12 10.47 -11.81
N ARG A 293 20.90 10.00 -11.56
CA ARG A 293 19.67 10.69 -11.95
C ARG A 293 19.05 11.40 -10.75
N ARG A 294 18.54 12.62 -10.96
CA ARG A 294 17.76 13.35 -9.94
C ARG A 294 16.31 12.92 -9.96
N PRO A 295 15.61 12.98 -8.82
CA PRO A 295 14.15 12.88 -8.80
C PRO A 295 13.52 13.98 -9.65
N LEU A 296 12.42 13.67 -10.33
CA LEU A 296 11.75 14.57 -11.24
C LEU A 296 10.24 14.60 -10.94
N PHE A 297 9.66 15.80 -10.99
CA PHE A 297 8.21 15.93 -11.08
C PHE A 297 7.83 15.90 -12.56
N ARG A 298 6.95 14.98 -12.94
CA ARG A 298 6.32 14.89 -14.26
C ARG A 298 4.95 15.52 -14.16
N ILE A 299 4.73 16.61 -14.88
CA ILE A 299 3.53 17.45 -14.77
C ILE A 299 2.79 17.37 -16.11
N PHE A 300 1.59 16.80 -16.06
CA PHE A 300 0.77 16.50 -17.22
C PHE A 300 -0.44 17.43 -17.22
N PRO A 301 -0.72 18.18 -18.31
CA PRO A 301 -1.89 19.05 -18.38
C PRO A 301 -3.21 18.25 -18.20
N ARG A 302 -3.98 18.58 -17.20
CA ARG A 302 -5.29 17.98 -16.95
C ARG A 302 -6.38 18.62 -17.81
N ARG A 303 -6.23 19.92 -18.10
CA ARG A 303 -7.19 20.73 -18.85
C ARG A 303 -6.65 21.15 -20.22
N GLY A 304 -7.55 21.65 -21.06
CA GLY A 304 -7.20 22.20 -22.39
C GLY A 304 -6.68 21.15 -23.37
N ASP A 305 -6.07 21.62 -24.46
CA ASP A 305 -5.62 20.78 -25.58
C ASP A 305 -4.13 20.43 -25.54
N SER A 306 -3.36 21.04 -24.63
CA SER A 306 -1.94 20.74 -24.49
C SER A 306 -1.69 19.28 -24.16
N ARG A 307 -0.65 18.73 -24.77
CA ARG A 307 -0.12 17.38 -24.49
C ARG A 307 1.36 17.44 -24.10
N GLU A 308 1.88 18.64 -23.88
CA GLU A 308 3.26 18.82 -23.46
C GLU A 308 3.44 18.39 -22.00
N VAL A 309 4.33 17.43 -21.77
CA VAL A 309 4.69 16.98 -20.42
C VAL A 309 5.80 17.89 -19.90
N LEU A 310 5.51 18.65 -18.86
CA LEU A 310 6.50 19.47 -18.20
C LEU A 310 7.31 18.63 -17.20
N THR A 311 8.55 19.04 -16.95
CA THR A 311 9.45 18.33 -16.04
C THR A 311 10.17 19.32 -15.15
N ALA A 312 10.04 19.14 -13.83
CA ALA A 312 10.73 19.93 -12.84
C ALA A 312 11.67 19.03 -12.00
N PRO A 313 13.00 19.18 -12.11
CA PRO A 313 13.93 18.46 -11.25
C PRO A 313 13.82 18.94 -9.80
N ALA A 314 13.86 17.98 -8.85
CA ALA A 314 13.96 18.30 -7.45
C ALA A 314 15.36 18.73 -7.07
N ASP A 315 15.52 19.71 -6.17
CA ASP A 315 16.81 20.12 -5.62
C ASP A 315 17.29 19.19 -4.49
N TYR A 316 16.46 18.28 -4.04
CA TYR A 316 16.72 17.28 -3.00
C TYR A 316 16.65 15.87 -3.56
N TRP A 317 17.64 15.03 -3.24
CA TRP A 317 17.71 13.65 -3.69
C TRP A 317 16.99 12.75 -2.69
N CYS A 318 15.88 12.14 -3.14
CA CYS A 318 15.05 11.28 -2.32
C CYS A 318 14.24 10.32 -3.19
N TYR A 319 13.57 9.38 -2.51
CA TYR A 319 12.48 8.57 -3.04
C TYR A 319 11.18 8.98 -2.35
N ALA A 320 10.05 8.68 -2.96
CA ALA A 320 8.75 8.85 -2.36
C ALA A 320 7.79 7.78 -2.89
N TYR A 321 7.02 7.19 -1.99
CA TYR A 321 5.95 6.26 -2.34
C TYR A 321 4.60 6.94 -2.24
N HIS A 322 4.26 7.50 -1.09
CA HIS A 322 2.94 8.05 -0.83
C HIS A 322 2.97 9.57 -0.64
N HIS A 323 2.03 10.23 -1.31
CA HIS A 323 1.90 11.68 -1.28
C HIS A 323 0.71 12.09 -0.42
N VAL A 324 0.87 13.15 0.36
CA VAL A 324 -0.21 13.74 1.17
C VAL A 324 -1.26 14.35 0.24
N ASN A 325 -0.88 15.45 -0.39
CA ASN A 325 -1.70 16.24 -1.30
C ASN A 325 -0.81 17.19 -2.10
N GLY A 326 -1.40 17.87 -3.10
CA GLY A 326 -0.76 18.96 -3.81
C GLY A 326 -1.82 19.89 -4.37
N TYR A 327 -1.49 21.17 -4.48
CA TYR A 327 -2.40 22.20 -4.96
C TYR A 327 -1.63 23.30 -5.70
N GLU A 328 -2.36 24.11 -6.41
CA GLU A 328 -1.81 25.29 -7.10
C GLU A 328 -1.97 26.51 -6.20
N ASP A 329 -0.86 27.27 -5.99
CA ASP A 329 -0.90 28.52 -5.26
C ASP A 329 -1.49 29.67 -6.12
N PRO A 330 -1.82 30.84 -5.54
CA PRO A 330 -2.37 31.97 -6.31
C PRO A 330 -1.45 32.50 -7.43
N GLU A 331 -0.15 32.22 -7.36
CA GLU A 331 0.86 32.57 -8.36
C GLU A 331 0.95 31.54 -9.49
N GLY A 332 0.25 30.39 -9.37
CA GLY A 332 0.21 29.28 -10.29
C GLY A 332 1.38 28.31 -10.15
N ASN A 333 2.11 28.33 -9.02
CA ASN A 333 3.07 27.30 -8.68
C ASN A 333 2.36 26.12 -8.02
N VAL A 334 3.04 24.96 -7.96
CA VAL A 334 2.50 23.78 -7.30
C VAL A 334 3.18 23.57 -5.95
N VAL A 335 2.38 23.42 -4.91
CA VAL A 335 2.79 22.91 -3.60
C VAL A 335 2.51 21.40 -3.58
N PHE A 336 3.50 20.59 -3.14
CA PHE A 336 3.41 19.14 -3.17
C PHE A 336 3.99 18.57 -1.87
N ASP A 337 3.16 17.93 -1.06
CA ASP A 337 3.57 17.33 0.21
C ASP A 337 3.62 15.80 0.12
N THR A 338 4.67 15.21 0.70
CA THR A 338 4.96 13.78 0.55
C THR A 338 5.81 13.23 1.69
N CYS A 339 5.75 11.91 1.88
CA CYS A 339 6.73 11.19 2.68
C CYS A 339 7.97 10.90 1.82
N THR A 340 9.14 11.43 2.21
CA THR A 340 10.40 11.21 1.49
C THR A 340 11.27 10.19 2.20
N TRP A 341 12.00 9.39 1.41
CA TRP A 341 12.88 8.33 1.86
C TRP A 341 14.30 8.61 1.35
N ASP A 342 15.31 8.39 2.18
CA ASP A 342 16.72 8.61 1.81
C ASP A 342 17.36 7.45 1.04
N LYS A 343 16.68 6.27 1.02
CA LYS A 343 17.09 5.07 0.29
C LYS A 343 15.89 4.46 -0.41
N PHE A 344 16.12 3.84 -1.56
CA PHE A 344 15.13 3.03 -2.22
C PHE A 344 15.15 1.61 -1.67
N THR A 345 14.01 1.09 -1.27
CA THR A 345 13.85 -0.33 -0.96
C THR A 345 12.45 -0.81 -1.35
N LEU A 346 12.41 -2.01 -1.91
CA LEU A 346 11.19 -2.80 -2.07
C LEU A 346 11.24 -4.04 -1.15
N TYR A 347 12.25 -4.13 -0.28
CA TYR A 347 12.43 -5.22 0.69
C TYR A 347 11.76 -4.85 2.01
N PHE A 348 10.44 -4.93 2.05
CA PHE A 348 9.69 -4.63 3.27
C PHE A 348 9.86 -5.70 4.37
N THR A 349 10.52 -6.81 4.09
CA THR A 349 10.91 -7.80 5.09
C THR A 349 11.90 -7.26 6.12
N ASP A 350 12.73 -6.29 5.73
CA ASP A 350 13.69 -5.66 6.63
C ASP A 350 13.02 -4.80 7.71
N ILE A 351 11.78 -4.35 7.48
CA ILE A 351 10.96 -3.64 8.46
C ILE A 351 10.71 -4.48 9.72
N CYS A 352 10.68 -5.80 9.57
CA CYS A 352 10.42 -6.74 10.66
C CYS A 352 11.72 -7.33 11.25
N ASN A 353 12.89 -6.87 10.79
CA ASN A 353 14.18 -7.40 11.21
C ASN A 353 14.96 -6.37 12.05
N PRO A 354 15.11 -6.59 13.38
CA PRO A 354 15.85 -5.66 14.24
C PRO A 354 17.33 -5.52 13.84
N ASN A 355 17.91 -6.52 13.15
CA ASN A 355 19.27 -6.46 12.63
C ASN A 355 19.37 -5.69 11.30
N GLY A 356 18.25 -5.46 10.64
CA GLY A 356 18.14 -4.70 9.38
C GLY A 356 17.97 -3.19 9.57
N LYS A 357 17.93 -2.69 10.82
CA LYS A 357 17.66 -1.28 11.14
C LYS A 357 18.53 -0.26 10.39
N ASP A 358 19.81 -0.60 10.15
CA ASP A 358 20.73 0.29 9.44
C ASP A 358 20.49 0.34 7.93
N ASN A 359 19.74 -0.64 7.40
CA ASN A 359 19.30 -0.70 6.00
C ASN A 359 17.94 -0.06 5.78
N TYR A 360 17.21 0.22 6.86
CA TYR A 360 15.89 0.82 6.77
C TYR A 360 16.01 2.29 6.32
N PRO A 361 15.19 2.75 5.37
CA PRO A 361 15.25 4.13 4.91
C PRO A 361 14.84 5.09 6.03
N ARG A 362 15.48 6.24 6.07
CA ARG A 362 15.03 7.35 6.91
C ARG A 362 13.90 8.04 6.20
N MET A 363 12.75 8.05 6.86
CA MET A 363 11.54 8.67 6.33
C MET A 363 11.33 10.03 6.98
N LYS A 364 10.78 10.95 6.21
CA LYS A 364 10.52 12.32 6.66
C LYS A 364 9.29 12.89 5.96
N LEU A 365 8.58 13.77 6.63
CA LEU A 365 7.55 14.58 5.99
C LEU A 365 8.22 15.75 5.28
N SER A 366 7.89 15.94 4.02
CA SER A 366 8.53 16.94 3.15
C SER A 366 7.52 17.70 2.31
N ARG A 367 7.82 18.97 2.05
CA ARG A 367 7.12 19.82 1.09
C ARG A 367 8.04 20.19 -0.07
N PHE A 368 7.53 20.12 -1.28
CA PHE A 368 8.16 20.69 -2.47
C PHE A 368 7.34 21.87 -2.98
N LEU A 369 8.02 22.96 -3.28
CA LEU A 369 7.46 24.09 -4.02
C LEU A 369 7.98 24.05 -5.45
N ILE A 370 7.11 23.79 -6.41
CA ILE A 370 7.44 23.70 -7.83
C ILE A 370 7.14 25.04 -8.49
N ASP A 371 8.19 25.78 -8.85
CA ASP A 371 8.07 27.01 -9.64
C ASP A 371 7.70 26.65 -11.09
N MET A 372 6.46 26.87 -11.47
CA MET A 372 5.93 26.48 -12.78
C MET A 372 6.48 27.32 -13.94
N LYS A 373 7.09 28.48 -13.66
CA LYS A 373 7.74 29.33 -14.67
C LYS A 373 9.16 28.90 -14.96
N LYS A 374 9.89 28.45 -13.91
CA LYS A 374 11.27 27.99 -14.03
C LYS A 374 11.36 26.48 -14.25
N LEU A 375 10.31 25.74 -13.92
CA LEU A 375 10.27 24.29 -13.88
C LEU A 375 11.37 23.71 -12.96
N GLU A 376 11.41 24.20 -11.73
CA GLU A 376 12.31 23.78 -10.67
C GLU A 376 11.51 23.48 -9.40
N ALA A 377 11.87 22.44 -8.66
CA ALA A 377 11.23 22.07 -7.42
C ALA A 377 12.19 22.25 -6.24
N LYS A 378 11.77 23.05 -5.26
CA LYS A 378 12.52 23.33 -4.04
C LYS A 378 11.97 22.55 -2.86
N HIS A 379 12.84 21.82 -2.16
CA HIS A 379 12.53 20.99 -1.00
C HIS A 379 12.55 21.77 0.31
N TYR A 380 11.63 21.39 1.21
CA TYR A 380 11.55 21.81 2.61
C TYR A 380 11.23 20.59 3.47
N GLU A 381 12.06 20.31 4.47
CA GLU A 381 11.77 19.30 5.49
C GLU A 381 10.74 19.87 6.47
N LEU A 382 9.61 19.19 6.66
CA LEU A 382 8.57 19.60 7.57
C LEU A 382 8.69 18.92 8.94
N SER A 383 9.04 17.62 8.94
CA SER A 383 9.23 16.83 10.16
C SER A 383 10.22 15.71 9.91
N ASP A 384 10.99 15.38 10.95
CA ASP A 384 11.91 14.23 11.00
C ASP A 384 11.33 13.05 11.78
N VAL A 385 10.05 13.07 12.12
CA VAL A 385 9.32 11.89 12.61
C VAL A 385 9.17 10.91 11.45
N PRO A 386 9.69 9.66 11.55
CA PRO A 386 9.54 8.69 10.49
C PRO A 386 8.06 8.44 10.20
N CYS A 387 7.64 8.67 8.96
CA CYS A 387 6.22 8.67 8.59
C CYS A 387 5.98 8.04 7.22
N GLU A 388 4.80 7.43 7.09
CA GLU A 388 4.25 6.87 5.85
C GLU A 388 2.71 6.88 5.87
N LEU A 389 2.11 6.44 4.75
CA LEU A 389 0.67 6.31 4.58
C LEU A 389 -0.08 7.60 4.95
N PRO A 390 0.31 8.73 4.35
CA PRO A 390 -0.28 10.02 4.66
C PRO A 390 -1.68 10.15 4.07
N ILE A 391 -2.55 10.83 4.78
CA ILE A 391 -3.89 11.19 4.32
C ILE A 391 -4.24 12.63 4.74
N THR A 392 -5.04 13.30 3.95
CA THR A 392 -5.79 14.51 4.33
C THR A 392 -7.28 14.27 4.13
N SER A 393 -8.10 15.22 4.47
CA SER A 393 -9.52 15.17 4.10
C SER A 393 -9.67 15.15 2.57
N TRP A 394 -10.39 14.15 2.05
CA TRP A 394 -10.57 13.96 0.62
C TRP A 394 -11.33 15.11 -0.07
N ASP A 395 -12.06 15.92 0.72
CA ASP A 395 -12.74 17.11 0.23
C ASP A 395 -11.77 18.25 -0.13
N TYR A 396 -10.51 18.14 0.33
CA TYR A 396 -9.42 19.09 0.04
C TYR A 396 -8.39 18.54 -0.96
N THR A 397 -8.68 17.44 -1.63
CA THR A 397 -7.75 16.91 -2.65
C THR A 397 -7.61 17.89 -3.82
N GLY A 398 -6.37 18.31 -4.09
CA GLY A 398 -6.08 19.31 -5.13
C GLY A 398 -6.25 20.76 -4.69
N GLU A 399 -6.73 20.98 -3.47
CA GLU A 399 -7.02 22.28 -2.88
C GLU A 399 -6.06 22.62 -1.74
N GLN A 400 -5.98 23.88 -1.36
CA GLN A 400 -5.23 24.31 -0.18
C GLN A 400 -5.83 23.66 1.08
N TYR A 401 -4.96 23.15 1.95
CA TYR A 401 -5.32 22.43 3.16
C TYR A 401 -4.33 22.73 4.29
N GLU A 402 -4.71 22.40 5.51
CA GLU A 402 -3.89 22.62 6.70
C GLU A 402 -3.56 21.33 7.46
N HIS A 403 -4.42 20.32 7.42
CA HIS A 403 -4.32 19.15 8.28
C HIS A 403 -3.99 17.88 7.50
N MET A 404 -3.06 17.09 8.05
CA MET A 404 -2.69 15.77 7.55
C MET A 404 -2.55 14.77 8.68
N TYR A 405 -2.79 13.51 8.37
CA TYR A 405 -2.72 12.40 9.31
C TYR A 405 -1.81 11.32 8.73
N LEU A 406 -0.92 10.78 9.56
CA LEU A 406 0.17 9.91 9.13
C LEU A 406 0.28 8.69 10.06
N SER A 407 0.69 7.57 9.52
CA SER A 407 1.25 6.48 10.29
C SER A 407 2.72 6.79 10.59
N THR A 408 3.15 6.71 11.85
CA THR A 408 4.48 7.16 12.27
C THR A 408 5.14 6.19 13.24
N SER A 409 6.48 6.22 13.29
CA SER A 409 7.23 5.63 14.39
C SER A 409 7.17 6.51 15.62
N VAL A 410 7.40 5.92 16.80
CA VAL A 410 7.56 6.69 18.03
C VAL A 410 9.00 7.20 18.12
N GLY A 411 9.16 8.52 18.27
CA GLY A 411 10.47 9.19 18.28
C GLY A 411 10.85 9.78 16.92
N ARG A 412 12.10 10.23 16.78
CA ARG A 412 12.57 11.02 15.64
C ARG A 412 13.78 10.38 14.96
N THR A 413 13.91 10.61 13.66
CA THR A 413 15.06 10.13 12.87
C THR A 413 16.40 10.68 13.42
N ALA A 414 16.42 11.93 13.90
CA ALA A 414 17.60 12.53 14.54
C ALA A 414 18.05 11.78 15.81
N GLU A 415 17.14 11.04 16.45
CA GLU A 415 17.40 10.19 17.62
C GLU A 415 17.77 8.75 17.22
N GLY A 416 17.89 8.46 15.91
CA GLY A 416 18.19 7.13 15.38
C GLY A 416 16.97 6.21 15.21
N VAL A 417 15.76 6.75 15.32
CA VAL A 417 14.51 5.99 15.10
C VAL A 417 14.19 5.97 13.62
N ASN A 418 13.91 4.79 13.05
CA ASN A 418 13.56 4.63 11.65
C ASN A 418 12.27 3.81 11.41
N GLY A 419 11.74 3.18 12.41
CA GLY A 419 10.54 2.30 12.39
C GLY A 419 10.50 1.44 13.65
N PRO A 420 9.55 0.52 13.86
CA PRO A 420 8.36 0.30 13.02
C PRO A 420 7.30 1.41 13.14
N MET A 421 6.32 1.43 12.21
CA MET A 421 5.17 2.33 12.31
C MET A 421 4.25 1.86 13.45
N GLN A 422 4.05 2.72 14.43
CA GLN A 422 3.40 2.35 15.68
C GLN A 422 2.31 3.33 16.08
N ALA A 423 2.48 4.60 15.77
CA ALA A 423 1.63 5.70 16.19
C ALA A 423 0.85 6.30 15.00
N LEU A 424 -0.12 7.13 15.31
CA LEU A 424 -0.72 8.07 14.38
C LEU A 424 -0.27 9.48 14.73
N THR A 425 -0.02 10.31 13.72
CA THR A 425 0.34 11.71 13.92
C THR A 425 -0.64 12.61 13.17
N LYS A 426 -1.15 13.63 13.84
CA LYS A 426 -1.76 14.80 13.22
C LYS A 426 -0.68 15.86 13.05
N ALA A 427 -0.44 16.31 11.82
CA ALA A 427 0.45 17.42 11.52
C ALA A 427 -0.35 18.53 10.82
N SER A 428 -0.01 19.79 11.12
CA SER A 428 -0.74 20.92 10.54
C SER A 428 0.21 22.02 10.07
N ILE A 429 -0.08 22.54 8.88
CA ILE A 429 0.74 23.53 8.20
C ILE A 429 -0.15 24.56 7.53
N LYS A 430 0.22 25.84 7.57
CA LYS A 430 -0.45 26.84 6.74
C LYS A 430 -0.06 26.68 5.27
N PRO A 431 -0.97 26.91 4.32
CA PRO A 431 -0.70 26.69 2.89
C PRO A 431 0.57 27.37 2.38
N ASP A 432 0.85 28.58 2.80
CA ASP A 432 2.01 29.40 2.42
C ASP A 432 3.26 29.17 3.29
N SER A 433 3.16 28.31 4.33
CA SER A 433 4.25 28.03 5.26
C SER A 433 5.20 26.95 4.72
N LYS A 434 6.37 26.91 5.32
CA LYS A 434 7.41 25.88 5.12
C LYS A 434 7.73 25.15 6.40
N GLU A 435 6.94 25.37 7.45
CA GLU A 435 7.13 24.81 8.78
C GLU A 435 5.75 24.43 9.34
N LEU A 436 5.69 23.31 10.04
CA LEU A 436 4.50 22.91 10.79
C LEU A 436 4.26 23.91 11.94
N TYR A 437 2.99 24.20 12.20
CA TYR A 437 2.62 24.93 13.42
C TYR A 437 2.04 24.00 14.49
N TYR A 438 1.76 22.72 14.14
CA TYR A 438 1.27 21.71 15.06
C TYR A 438 1.74 20.33 14.61
N GLU A 439 2.18 19.51 15.55
CA GLU A 439 2.53 18.11 15.36
C GLU A 439 2.27 17.36 16.66
N GLU A 440 1.38 16.37 16.65
CA GLU A 440 1.00 15.59 17.81
C GLU A 440 0.88 14.12 17.46
N GLN A 441 1.48 13.25 18.29
CA GLN A 441 1.40 11.80 18.16
C GLN A 441 0.40 11.21 19.15
N TRP A 442 -0.41 10.28 18.66
CA TRP A 442 -1.17 9.36 19.48
C TRP A 442 -0.58 7.95 19.37
N VAL A 443 -0.17 7.37 20.50
CA VAL A 443 0.39 6.02 20.58
C VAL A 443 -0.68 5.07 21.10
N PRO A 444 -0.99 3.96 20.41
CA PRO A 444 -2.12 3.08 20.77
C PRO A 444 -1.93 2.31 22.08
N GLY A 445 -0.71 2.17 22.58
CA GLY A 445 -0.35 1.46 23.79
C GLY A 445 0.84 0.52 23.60
N ASP A 446 1.24 -0.18 24.67
CA ASP A 446 2.31 -1.16 24.63
C ASP A 446 1.95 -2.30 23.68
N ARG A 447 2.92 -2.75 22.85
CA ARG A 447 2.78 -3.85 21.89
C ARG A 447 1.63 -3.69 20.89
N LYS A 448 1.22 -2.45 20.63
CA LYS A 448 0.16 -2.10 19.69
C LYS A 448 0.70 -1.21 18.58
N PHE A 449 0.23 -1.43 17.35
CA PHE A 449 0.74 -0.77 16.13
C PHE A 449 -0.42 -0.27 15.29
N ALA A 450 -0.48 1.04 15.10
CA ALA A 450 -1.49 1.66 14.25
C ALA A 450 -1.15 1.47 12.77
N MET A 451 -2.18 1.20 11.98
CA MET A 451 -2.10 1.10 10.51
C MET A 451 -2.45 2.45 9.86
N GLU A 452 -2.59 2.43 8.53
CA GLU A 452 -3.00 3.60 7.73
C GLU A 452 -4.24 4.29 8.29
N PRO A 453 -4.19 5.61 8.56
CA PRO A 453 -5.35 6.37 9.01
C PRO A 453 -6.29 6.73 7.84
N PHE A 454 -7.54 7.05 8.16
CA PHE A 454 -8.53 7.66 7.24
C PHE A 454 -9.26 8.78 7.96
N PHE A 455 -9.45 9.89 7.26
CA PHE A 455 -10.26 10.98 7.78
C PHE A 455 -11.73 10.77 7.37
N VAL A 456 -12.63 10.97 8.33
CA VAL A 456 -14.07 10.86 8.15
C VAL A 456 -14.70 12.19 8.54
N PRO A 457 -15.17 12.99 7.56
CA PRO A 457 -15.76 14.28 7.87
C PRO A 457 -17.04 14.14 8.69
N ARG A 458 -17.26 15.04 9.64
CA ARG A 458 -18.49 15.11 10.43
C ARG A 458 -19.63 15.64 9.56
N PRO A 459 -20.79 14.99 9.53
CA PRO A 459 -21.94 15.51 8.80
C PRO A 459 -22.28 16.94 9.23
N GLY A 460 -22.24 17.89 8.29
CA GLY A 460 -22.49 19.32 8.55
C GLY A 460 -21.32 20.07 9.20
N GLY A 461 -20.17 19.43 9.36
CA GLY A 461 -18.93 20.07 9.80
C GLY A 461 -18.49 21.16 8.82
N THR A 462 -17.79 22.18 9.34
CA THR A 462 -17.35 23.34 8.53
C THR A 462 -15.85 23.58 8.57
N ALA A 463 -15.16 23.04 9.57
CA ALA A 463 -13.71 23.10 9.64
C ALA A 463 -13.11 21.88 8.93
N GLU A 464 -11.92 22.03 8.37
CA GLU A 464 -11.21 20.95 7.65
C GLU A 464 -11.00 19.72 8.54
N ASP A 465 -10.72 19.91 9.83
CA ASP A 465 -10.51 18.85 10.81
C ASP A 465 -11.77 18.52 11.64
N ASP A 466 -12.96 19.03 11.24
CA ASP A 466 -14.21 18.68 11.90
C ASP A 466 -14.68 17.29 11.45
N GLY A 467 -14.19 16.29 12.16
CA GLY A 467 -14.42 14.90 11.82
C GLY A 467 -13.67 13.93 12.73
N TRP A 468 -13.48 12.75 12.23
CA TRP A 468 -12.78 11.69 12.96
C TRP A 468 -11.63 11.10 12.13
N VAL A 469 -10.59 10.70 12.82
CA VAL A 469 -9.55 9.83 12.27
C VAL A 469 -9.85 8.40 12.69
N VAL A 470 -9.94 7.51 11.72
CA VAL A 470 -10.16 6.08 11.97
C VAL A 470 -8.96 5.28 11.46
N ALA A 471 -8.56 4.26 12.21
CA ALA A 471 -7.50 3.35 11.82
C ALA A 471 -7.72 1.96 12.43
N LEU A 472 -7.12 0.95 11.82
CA LEU A 472 -6.94 -0.34 12.48
C LEU A 472 -5.67 -0.31 13.32
N VAL A 473 -5.70 -1.02 14.44
CA VAL A 473 -4.57 -1.18 15.35
C VAL A 473 -4.33 -2.67 15.57
N HIS A 474 -3.13 -3.13 15.26
CA HIS A 474 -2.67 -4.47 15.58
C HIS A 474 -2.29 -4.53 17.08
N ASP A 475 -2.76 -5.56 17.77
CA ASP A 475 -2.46 -5.86 19.16
C ASP A 475 -1.69 -7.20 19.21
N ALA A 476 -0.38 -7.12 19.42
CA ALA A 476 0.52 -8.28 19.43
C ALA A 476 0.41 -9.12 20.72
N ALA A 477 -0.35 -8.66 21.72
CA ALA A 477 -0.46 -9.28 23.05
C ALA A 477 -1.92 -9.57 23.46
N TYR A 478 -2.84 -9.73 22.52
CA TYR A 478 -4.25 -9.98 22.84
C TYR A 478 -4.49 -11.39 23.35
N GLU A 479 -4.53 -11.56 24.67
CA GLU A 479 -4.60 -12.86 25.35
C GLU A 479 -5.86 -13.70 25.01
N LYS A 480 -7.00 -13.04 24.71
CA LYS A 480 -8.26 -13.72 24.38
C LYS A 480 -8.34 -14.20 22.92
N SER A 481 -7.27 -13.99 22.16
CA SER A 481 -7.23 -14.32 20.73
C SER A 481 -7.23 -15.81 20.48
N ASN A 482 -8.04 -16.28 19.55
CA ASN A 482 -7.95 -17.63 18.97
C ASN A 482 -6.76 -17.76 18.01
N PHE A 483 -5.95 -16.69 17.84
CA PHE A 483 -4.86 -16.55 16.89
C PHE A 483 -3.51 -16.30 17.57
N GLY A 484 -3.14 -17.15 18.53
CA GLY A 484 -1.82 -17.11 19.15
C GLY A 484 -1.50 -15.78 19.85
N GLY A 485 -2.47 -15.17 20.52
CA GLY A 485 -2.27 -13.94 21.28
C GLY A 485 -2.30 -12.66 20.43
N ARG A 486 -2.86 -12.68 19.22
CA ARG A 486 -2.95 -11.52 18.31
C ARG A 486 -4.38 -11.04 18.17
N GLY A 487 -4.59 -9.73 18.06
CA GLY A 487 -5.90 -9.13 17.84
C GLY A 487 -5.84 -7.89 16.97
N THR A 488 -6.99 -7.44 16.54
CA THR A 488 -7.13 -6.17 15.81
C THR A 488 -8.28 -5.38 16.42
N GLU A 489 -8.08 -4.11 16.59
CA GLU A 489 -9.12 -3.16 16.96
C GLU A 489 -9.23 -2.04 15.91
N MET A 490 -10.42 -1.49 15.71
CA MET A 490 -10.60 -0.22 15.04
C MET A 490 -10.70 0.88 16.06
N VAL A 491 -9.99 1.99 15.86
CA VAL A 491 -10.06 3.18 16.70
C VAL A 491 -10.76 4.31 15.95
N ILE A 492 -11.50 5.13 16.70
CA ILE A 492 -12.15 6.35 16.23
C ILE A 492 -11.66 7.49 17.11
N ILE A 493 -10.93 8.44 16.55
CA ILE A 493 -10.33 9.58 17.25
C ILE A 493 -11.01 10.86 16.74
N ASP A 494 -11.50 11.72 17.63
CA ASP A 494 -11.97 13.06 17.24
C ASP A 494 -10.77 13.89 16.75
N ALA A 495 -10.80 14.32 15.49
CA ALA A 495 -9.64 14.95 14.86
C ALA A 495 -9.31 16.33 15.45
N GLN A 496 -10.27 17.01 16.05
CA GLN A 496 -10.06 18.29 16.77
C GLN A 496 -9.50 18.09 18.19
N LYS A 497 -9.59 16.83 18.71
CA LYS A 497 -9.10 16.43 20.03
C LYS A 497 -8.12 15.27 19.94
N PHE A 498 -7.30 15.28 18.91
CA PHE A 498 -6.46 14.16 18.53
C PHE A 498 -5.58 13.64 19.67
N ALA A 499 -4.99 14.52 20.48
CA ALA A 499 -4.16 14.18 21.62
C ALA A 499 -4.92 13.44 22.75
N GLU A 500 -6.25 13.61 22.84
CA GLU A 500 -7.07 12.91 23.85
C GLU A 500 -7.22 11.42 23.53
N GLY A 501 -6.89 11.01 22.30
CA GLY A 501 -7.01 9.63 21.82
C GLY A 501 -8.43 9.23 21.40
N PRO A 502 -8.71 7.92 21.29
CA PRO A 502 -9.95 7.45 20.70
C PRO A 502 -11.18 7.68 21.58
N VAL A 503 -12.24 8.17 20.97
CA VAL A 503 -13.59 8.24 21.55
C VAL A 503 -14.25 6.86 21.58
N ALA A 504 -13.81 5.95 20.67
CA ALA A 504 -14.23 4.56 20.67
C ALA A 504 -13.10 3.63 20.22
N ARG A 505 -13.03 2.45 20.84
CA ARG A 505 -12.22 1.30 20.42
C ARG A 505 -13.15 0.12 20.17
N LEU A 506 -13.05 -0.46 19.00
CA LEU A 506 -13.90 -1.55 18.54
C LEU A 506 -13.03 -2.80 18.38
N ARG A 507 -13.11 -3.77 19.26
CA ARG A 507 -12.41 -5.04 19.12
C ARG A 507 -13.05 -5.86 18.00
N LEU A 508 -12.29 -6.15 16.95
CA LEU A 508 -12.78 -6.94 15.83
C LEU A 508 -12.94 -8.42 16.20
N PRO A 509 -13.91 -9.13 15.60
CA PRO A 509 -14.17 -10.54 15.90
C PRO A 509 -12.99 -11.47 15.59
N THR A 510 -12.05 -11.02 14.77
CA THR A 510 -10.89 -11.80 14.36
C THR A 510 -9.68 -10.90 14.14
N TYR A 511 -8.48 -11.47 14.17
CA TYR A 511 -7.26 -10.80 13.77
C TYR A 511 -7.34 -10.44 12.28
N VAL A 512 -6.95 -9.24 11.92
CA VAL A 512 -6.80 -8.76 10.55
C VAL A 512 -5.31 -8.46 10.34
N PRO A 513 -4.64 -9.11 9.38
CA PRO A 513 -3.26 -8.81 9.05
C PRO A 513 -3.06 -7.34 8.65
N PHE A 514 -1.84 -6.85 8.71
CA PHE A 514 -1.54 -5.52 8.18
C PHE A 514 -1.99 -5.42 6.73
N GLY A 515 -2.88 -4.45 6.47
CA GLY A 515 -3.32 -4.11 5.11
C GLY A 515 -2.29 -3.24 4.40
N VAL A 516 -2.46 -3.10 3.07
CA VAL A 516 -1.69 -2.14 2.28
C VAL A 516 -2.45 -0.82 2.25
N HIS A 517 -3.59 -0.78 1.56
CA HIS A 517 -4.42 0.43 1.47
C HIS A 517 -5.91 0.13 1.63
N GLY A 518 -6.66 1.20 1.79
CA GLY A 518 -8.09 1.13 1.90
C GLY A 518 -8.79 2.43 1.52
N SER A 519 -10.05 2.54 1.91
CA SER A 519 -10.85 3.74 1.71
C SER A 519 -11.94 3.85 2.77
N TRP A 520 -12.41 5.08 2.98
CA TRP A 520 -13.67 5.32 3.65
C TRP A 520 -14.76 5.58 2.61
N SER A 521 -15.86 4.82 2.68
CA SER A 521 -17.08 5.09 1.94
C SER A 521 -18.08 5.77 2.85
N SER A 522 -18.69 6.87 2.42
CA SER A 522 -19.82 7.50 3.14
C SER A 522 -21.11 6.66 3.08
N LYS A 523 -21.12 5.59 2.29
CA LYS A 523 -22.23 4.64 2.21
C LYS A 523 -22.08 3.56 3.28
N TYR A 524 -23.20 3.17 3.90
CA TYR A 524 -23.26 1.96 4.68
C TYR A 524 -23.31 0.76 3.72
N VAL A 525 -22.15 0.16 3.50
CA VAL A 525 -21.96 -0.95 2.56
C VAL A 525 -22.00 -2.26 3.36
N ALA A 526 -23.14 -2.65 3.86
CA ALA A 526 -23.41 -3.98 4.42
C ALA A 526 -24.91 -4.17 4.62
N GLY A 527 -25.43 -5.28 4.13
CA GLY A 527 -26.70 -5.84 4.59
C GLY A 527 -26.45 -6.76 5.80
N PRO A 528 -27.47 -7.10 6.59
CA PRO A 528 -27.37 -8.21 7.54
C PRO A 528 -27.03 -9.49 6.78
N PRO A 529 -26.21 -10.40 7.39
CA PRO A 529 -25.83 -11.64 6.74
C PRO A 529 -27.10 -12.45 6.40
N LYS A 530 -27.09 -13.06 5.23
CA LYS A 530 -28.13 -14.03 4.88
C LYS A 530 -27.91 -15.31 5.70
N GLU A 531 -28.96 -15.94 6.13
CA GLU A 531 -28.91 -17.14 6.99
C GLU A 531 -28.11 -18.28 6.34
N ASP A 532 -28.19 -18.43 5.02
CA ASP A 532 -27.41 -19.41 4.24
C ASP A 532 -25.91 -19.12 4.22
N GLU A 533 -25.50 -17.87 4.29
CA GLU A 533 -24.10 -17.45 4.37
C GLU A 533 -23.51 -17.72 5.76
N LEU A 534 -24.27 -17.47 6.82
CA LEU A 534 -23.90 -17.85 8.19
C LEU A 534 -23.72 -19.36 8.32
N ASN A 535 -24.68 -20.14 7.84
CA ASN A 535 -24.63 -21.60 7.87
C ASN A 535 -23.42 -22.16 7.10
N ARG A 536 -23.06 -21.53 5.96
CA ARG A 536 -21.86 -21.90 5.18
C ARG A 536 -20.58 -21.64 5.96
N LEU A 537 -20.48 -20.51 6.64
CA LEU A 537 -19.30 -20.15 7.45
C LEU A 537 -19.17 -21.06 8.67
N GLU A 538 -20.26 -21.39 9.33
CA GLU A 538 -20.26 -22.34 10.45
C GLU A 538 -19.82 -23.74 9.99
N ALA A 539 -20.35 -24.24 8.88
CA ALA A 539 -19.95 -25.53 8.31
C ALA A 539 -18.47 -25.58 7.86
N MET A 540 -17.91 -24.44 7.43
CA MET A 540 -16.48 -24.33 7.12
C MET A 540 -15.61 -24.34 8.38
N ARG A 541 -16.06 -23.70 9.46
CA ARG A 541 -15.38 -23.70 10.76
C ARG A 541 -15.35 -25.10 11.37
N GLU A 542 -16.48 -25.81 11.41
CA GLU A 542 -16.57 -27.18 11.92
C GLU A 542 -15.64 -28.16 11.18
N LYS A 543 -15.46 -27.98 9.87
CA LYS A 543 -14.53 -28.82 9.09
C LYS A 543 -13.06 -28.56 9.40
N ASN A 544 -12.73 -27.40 9.96
CA ASN A 544 -11.35 -27.00 10.26
C ASN A 544 -10.98 -27.13 11.74
N ASP A 545 -11.97 -27.22 12.65
CA ASP A 545 -11.74 -27.43 14.08
C ASP A 545 -11.06 -28.79 14.39
N ASP A 546 -11.17 -29.79 13.50
CA ASP A 546 -10.48 -31.07 13.60
C ASP A 546 -9.01 -31.03 13.12
N LYS A 547 -8.56 -29.94 12.52
CA LYS A 547 -7.13 -29.71 12.25
C LYS A 547 -6.63 -28.72 13.29
N PRO A 548 -5.68 -29.12 14.16
CA PRO A 548 -4.98 -28.13 14.95
C PRO A 548 -4.46 -27.10 13.95
N VAL A 549 -4.92 -25.85 14.08
CA VAL A 549 -4.30 -24.72 13.40
C VAL A 549 -2.85 -24.75 13.87
N SER A 550 -1.99 -25.45 13.15
CA SER A 550 -0.58 -25.25 13.30
C SER A 550 -0.37 -23.82 12.80
N LEU A 551 -0.53 -22.90 13.72
CA LEU A 551 0.16 -21.65 13.62
C LEU A 551 1.59 -22.09 13.36
N GLY A 552 2.04 -21.96 12.11
CA GLY A 552 3.43 -22.15 11.85
C GLY A 552 4.11 -21.48 13.02
N SER A 553 4.90 -22.19 13.78
CA SER A 553 5.63 -21.73 14.95
C SER A 553 6.78 -20.80 14.51
N SER A 554 6.51 -20.07 13.48
CA SER A 554 7.35 -19.02 12.96
C SER A 554 6.72 -17.69 13.41
N ALA A 555 7.08 -17.22 14.58
CA ALA A 555 8.21 -16.28 14.48
C ALA A 555 9.19 -16.94 13.52
N ALA A 556 8.90 -16.89 12.21
CA ALA A 556 9.84 -17.32 11.22
C ALA A 556 11.08 -16.52 11.56
N GLU A 557 12.11 -17.20 12.09
CA GLU A 557 13.43 -16.63 11.95
C GLU A 557 13.44 -16.17 10.49
N PRO A 558 13.69 -14.89 10.21
CA PRO A 558 13.70 -14.40 8.85
C PRO A 558 14.55 -15.40 8.08
N VAL A 559 13.98 -16.01 7.06
CA VAL A 559 14.76 -16.89 6.18
C VAL A 559 15.78 -15.95 5.58
N ILE A 560 16.95 -15.93 6.21
CA ILE A 560 18.10 -15.19 5.73
C ILE A 560 18.43 -15.95 4.46
N TYR A 561 17.98 -15.40 3.33
CA TYR A 561 18.54 -15.77 2.05
C TYR A 561 20.01 -15.36 2.13
N ASN A 562 20.88 -16.30 2.47
CA ASN A 562 22.31 -16.16 2.34
C ASN A 562 22.57 -15.81 0.87
N THR A 563 22.72 -14.52 0.59
CA THR A 563 23.33 -14.06 -0.63
C THR A 563 24.74 -14.62 -0.63
N PRO A 564 25.10 -15.51 -1.55
CA PRO A 564 26.48 -15.93 -1.66
C PRO A 564 27.31 -14.71 -2.02
N THR A 565 28.31 -14.40 -1.18
CA THR A 565 29.36 -13.45 -1.49
C THR A 565 29.88 -13.70 -2.91
N PRO A 566 30.12 -12.67 -3.72
CA PRO A 566 30.60 -12.83 -5.08
C PRO A 566 32.04 -13.33 -5.07
N GLN A 567 32.20 -14.66 -5.12
CA GLN A 567 33.45 -15.27 -5.57
C GLN A 567 33.34 -15.55 -7.07
N ALA A 568 34.30 -14.99 -7.77
CA ALA A 568 34.51 -15.00 -9.19
C ALA A 568 34.16 -16.33 -9.89
N ILE A 569 33.20 -16.27 -10.83
CA ILE A 569 33.14 -17.22 -11.95
C ILE A 569 33.28 -16.35 -13.21
N GLY A 570 34.53 -16.07 -13.55
CA GLY A 570 34.89 -15.70 -14.90
C GLY A 570 34.91 -16.95 -15.77
N VAL A 571 34.38 -16.82 -16.98
CA VAL A 571 34.36 -17.72 -18.14
C VAL A 571 32.95 -18.20 -18.49
N GLY A 572 32.37 -17.62 -19.54
CA GLY A 572 31.20 -18.15 -20.23
C GLY A 572 30.25 -17.15 -20.89
N VAL A 573 30.44 -15.84 -20.72
CA VAL A 573 29.44 -14.84 -21.18
C VAL A 573 29.61 -14.45 -22.66
N ALA A 574 30.75 -14.71 -23.28
CA ALA A 574 31.01 -14.31 -24.67
C ALA A 574 30.23 -15.10 -25.74
N GLY A 575 29.71 -16.28 -25.40
CA GLY A 575 28.97 -17.12 -26.35
C GLY A 575 27.48 -16.81 -26.45
N LEU A 576 26.89 -16.23 -25.41
CA LEU A 576 25.44 -15.97 -25.36
C LEU A 576 25.05 -14.61 -25.96
N VAL A 577 25.95 -13.63 -25.91
CA VAL A 577 25.71 -12.28 -26.47
C VAL A 577 25.73 -12.31 -27.99
N LEU A 578 26.52 -13.20 -28.61
CA LEU A 578 26.56 -13.37 -30.08
C LEU A 578 25.34 -14.12 -30.63
N GLY A 579 24.63 -14.91 -29.83
CA GLY A 579 23.40 -15.60 -30.23
C GLY A 579 22.17 -14.72 -30.28
N ILE A 580 22.13 -13.67 -29.46
CA ILE A 580 20.95 -12.78 -29.35
C ILE A 580 20.98 -11.67 -30.42
N THR A 581 22.15 -11.19 -30.84
CA THR A 581 22.29 -10.25 -31.94
C THR A 581 21.99 -10.87 -33.30
N ALA A 582 22.11 -12.19 -33.46
CA ALA A 582 21.74 -12.90 -34.68
C ALA A 582 20.24 -13.19 -34.83
N LEU A 583 19.49 -13.19 -33.71
CA LEU A 583 18.03 -13.42 -33.71
C LEU A 583 17.20 -12.14 -33.92
N SER A 584 17.78 -10.95 -33.68
CA SER A 584 17.10 -9.68 -33.94
C SER A 584 17.04 -9.30 -35.42
N SER A 585 17.73 -10.02 -36.32
CA SER A 585 17.77 -9.77 -37.74
C SER A 585 16.90 -10.73 -38.58
N ILE A 586 16.11 -11.62 -37.96
CA ILE A 586 15.38 -12.71 -38.68
C ILE A 586 13.84 -12.66 -38.45
N LEU A 587 13.30 -11.63 -37.84
CA LEU A 587 11.84 -11.48 -37.78
C LEU A 587 11.40 -10.12 -38.30
N PRO A 588 10.40 -10.10 -39.25
CA PRO A 588 9.91 -8.90 -39.91
C PRO A 588 9.12 -7.98 -38.96
#